data_96088548ff99cd5d6552c75bf6fbdcd7
#
_entry.id   96088548ff99cd5d6552c75bf6fbdcd7
#
_cell.length_a   1.000
_cell.length_b   1.000
_cell.length_c   1.000
_cell.angle_alpha   90.00
_cell.angle_beta   90.00
_cell.angle_gamma   90.00
#
_symmetry.space_group_name_H-M   'P 1'
#
loop_
_entity.id
_entity.type
_entity.pdbx_description
1 polymer ?
#
loop_
_entity_poly.entity_id
_entity_poly.type
_entity_poly.pdbx_seq_one_letter_code
_entity_poly.pdbx_strand_id
1 'polypeptide(L)'
;MFKYIQIETTTFCNATCWFCPNHLVPKEHMDIDLIYKIINDTRNRGITYRPFGLGEPLVDTRMPEICRYIKQDPTAIVEIHSNGEPMTAKMELNIAPYVDIVRFSVDGFTEKTFNEVRGIKFKNTYDNVTRFIKNNPNIDIQVRMINLPGTELEQVDFINYWNNIRPGCAQITELYDHPWETQTESLQASCKKVTDEAFVFIDGTMYLCPWDFGKRNPVGLIDYNTSAVDIWYNEKYSEYRQLLDAGKRCDIDLCSRCSAVF
;
A
#
# COMPACT_ATOMS: atom_id res chain seq x y z
N MET A 1 2.28 -13.46 -15.07
CA MET A 1 1.76 -12.07 -15.04
C MET A 1 1.42 -11.74 -13.60
N PHE A 2 1.74 -10.53 -13.12
CA PHE A 2 1.36 -10.09 -11.79
C PHE A 2 -0.16 -10.00 -11.63
N LYS A 3 -0.63 -10.22 -10.42
CA LYS A 3 -2.06 -10.10 -10.04
C LYS A 3 -2.36 -8.70 -9.47
N TYR A 4 -1.34 -8.07 -8.88
CA TYR A 4 -1.43 -6.76 -8.26
C TYR A 4 -0.39 -5.83 -8.85
N ILE A 5 -0.75 -4.56 -9.01
CA ILE A 5 0.20 -3.50 -9.32
C ILE A 5 0.04 -2.36 -8.34
N GLN A 6 1.09 -2.08 -7.57
CA GLN A 6 1.15 -0.92 -6.70
C GLN A 6 1.82 0.22 -7.44
N ILE A 7 1.16 1.38 -7.49
CA ILE A 7 1.63 2.59 -8.18
C ILE A 7 1.71 3.70 -7.15
N GLU A 8 2.91 4.16 -6.85
CA GLU A 8 3.13 5.26 -5.92
C GLU A 8 2.76 6.59 -6.58
N THR A 9 1.50 7.00 -6.47
CA THR A 9 0.98 8.21 -7.14
C THR A 9 1.45 9.50 -6.47
N THR A 10 1.78 9.43 -5.17
CA THR A 10 2.25 10.55 -4.37
C THR A 10 3.09 10.08 -3.19
N THR A 11 4.09 10.89 -2.81
CA THR A 11 4.83 10.75 -1.54
C THR A 11 4.37 11.77 -0.49
N PHE A 12 3.43 12.67 -0.81
CA PHE A 12 2.82 13.54 0.21
C PHE A 12 1.98 12.70 1.18
N CYS A 13 2.09 13.02 2.47
CA CYS A 13 1.29 12.42 3.53
C CYS A 13 0.95 13.48 4.57
N ASN A 14 -0.26 13.44 5.11
CA ASN A 14 -0.68 14.30 6.21
C ASN A 14 -0.32 13.74 7.60
N ALA A 15 0.11 12.46 7.66
CA ALA A 15 0.52 11.79 8.89
C ALA A 15 2.05 11.82 9.08
N THR A 16 2.48 11.69 10.33
CA THR A 16 3.89 11.67 10.73
C THR A 16 4.21 10.43 11.58
N CYS A 17 3.74 9.26 11.11
CA CYS A 17 3.94 8.00 11.82
C CYS A 17 5.42 7.77 12.09
N TRP A 18 5.79 7.53 13.37
CA TRP A 18 7.19 7.43 13.77
C TRP A 18 7.94 6.25 13.13
N PHE A 19 7.22 5.19 12.75
CA PHE A 19 7.78 3.99 12.12
C PHE A 19 7.85 4.10 10.58
N CYS A 20 7.34 5.18 9.97
CA CYS A 20 7.24 5.30 8.51
C CYS A 20 8.41 6.11 7.96
N PRO A 21 9.13 5.61 6.93
CA PRO A 21 10.26 6.33 6.33
C PRO A 21 9.82 7.46 5.38
N ASN A 22 8.54 7.81 5.32
CA ASN A 22 8.02 8.86 4.43
C ASN A 22 8.72 10.21 4.63
N HIS A 23 9.23 10.50 5.84
CA HIS A 23 9.98 11.73 6.12
C HIS A 23 11.37 11.78 5.47
N LEU A 24 11.89 10.65 4.99
CA LEU A 24 13.20 10.53 4.35
C LEU A 24 13.17 10.74 2.83
N VAL A 25 11.96 10.81 2.24
CA VAL A 25 11.82 10.93 0.78
C VAL A 25 11.30 12.32 0.37
N PRO A 26 11.71 12.83 -0.81
CA PRO A 26 11.16 14.04 -1.40
C PRO A 26 9.64 13.96 -1.52
N LYS A 27 8.96 15.12 -1.43
CA LYS A 27 7.50 15.21 -1.58
C LYS A 27 7.16 15.54 -3.02
N GLU A 28 6.61 14.54 -3.71
CA GLU A 28 6.38 14.59 -5.15
C GLU A 28 5.04 13.92 -5.51
N HIS A 29 4.56 14.20 -6.69
CA HIS A 29 3.49 13.47 -7.35
C HIS A 29 4.04 12.81 -8.62
N MET A 30 3.66 11.56 -8.88
CA MET A 30 3.90 10.93 -10.17
C MET A 30 3.19 11.72 -11.27
N ASP A 31 3.85 11.85 -12.42
CA ASP A 31 3.22 12.43 -13.61
C ASP A 31 1.93 11.67 -13.95
N ILE A 32 0.85 12.40 -14.23
CA ILE A 32 -0.45 11.80 -14.50
C ILE A 32 -0.47 10.99 -15.80
N ASP A 33 0.29 11.44 -16.81
CA ASP A 33 0.38 10.73 -18.09
C ASP A 33 1.13 9.40 -17.92
N LEU A 34 2.11 9.35 -17.02
CA LEU A 34 2.79 8.10 -16.65
C LEU A 34 1.82 7.15 -15.93
N ILE A 35 0.99 7.65 -15.01
CA ILE A 35 -0.05 6.83 -14.35
C ILE A 35 -0.99 6.25 -15.40
N TYR A 36 -1.48 7.06 -16.33
CA TYR A 36 -2.38 6.62 -17.40
C TYR A 36 -1.70 5.62 -18.34
N LYS A 37 -0.43 5.83 -18.66
CA LYS A 37 0.34 4.86 -19.44
C LYS A 37 0.40 3.50 -18.74
N ILE A 38 0.77 3.47 -17.46
CA ILE A 38 0.84 2.22 -16.67
C ILE A 38 -0.51 1.49 -16.69
N ILE A 39 -1.62 2.21 -16.46
CA ILE A 39 -2.95 1.64 -16.50
C ILE A 39 -3.29 1.12 -17.89
N ASN A 40 -3.00 1.87 -18.96
CA ASN A 40 -3.29 1.46 -20.34
C ASN A 40 -2.52 0.21 -20.74
N ASP A 41 -1.24 0.11 -20.40
CA ASP A 41 -0.37 -1.02 -20.70
C ASP A 41 -0.82 -2.31 -19.99
N THR A 42 -1.62 -2.19 -18.94
CA THR A 42 -2.02 -3.31 -18.08
C THR A 42 -3.52 -3.62 -18.11
N ARG A 43 -4.31 -2.92 -18.92
CA ARG A 43 -5.77 -3.13 -19.05
C ARG A 43 -6.18 -4.52 -19.50
N ASN A 44 -7.43 -4.90 -19.20
CA ASN A 44 -8.09 -6.15 -19.61
C ASN A 44 -7.36 -7.42 -19.15
N ARG A 45 -6.75 -7.37 -17.96
CA ARG A 45 -5.97 -8.48 -17.40
C ARG A 45 -6.45 -8.94 -16.02
N GLY A 46 -7.55 -8.38 -15.52
CA GLY A 46 -8.08 -8.72 -14.19
C GLY A 46 -7.14 -8.35 -13.04
N ILE A 47 -6.45 -7.23 -13.17
CA ILE A 47 -5.43 -6.80 -12.20
C ILE A 47 -6.09 -6.01 -11.06
N THR A 48 -5.61 -6.20 -9.84
CA THR A 48 -5.87 -5.32 -8.72
C THR A 48 -4.86 -4.18 -8.72
N TYR A 49 -5.36 -2.96 -8.95
CA TYR A 49 -4.57 -1.74 -8.89
C TYR A 49 -4.56 -1.20 -7.47
N ARG A 50 -3.37 -0.87 -6.98
CA ARG A 50 -3.08 -0.29 -5.67
C ARG A 50 -2.42 1.07 -5.85
N PRO A 51 -3.18 2.15 -6.11
CA PRO A 51 -2.63 3.48 -6.36
C PRO A 51 -2.20 4.18 -5.06
N PHE A 52 -1.24 3.60 -4.36
CA PHE A 52 -0.62 4.12 -3.14
C PHE A 52 0.84 3.62 -3.03
N GLY A 53 1.62 4.30 -2.20
CA GLY A 53 2.99 3.93 -1.86
C GLY A 53 3.31 4.40 -0.43
N LEU A 54 4.38 5.16 -0.26
CA LEU A 54 4.77 5.78 1.02
C LEU A 54 3.84 6.93 1.44
N GLY A 55 3.20 7.61 0.47
CA GLY A 55 2.31 8.74 0.74
C GLY A 55 0.92 8.29 1.20
N GLU A 56 0.10 9.27 1.55
CA GLU A 56 -1.33 9.08 1.76
C GLU A 56 -2.07 9.32 0.43
N PRO A 57 -2.68 8.32 -0.19
CA PRO A 57 -3.28 8.46 -1.52
C PRO A 57 -4.41 9.49 -1.57
N LEU A 58 -5.16 9.67 -0.48
CA LEU A 58 -6.30 10.58 -0.47
C LEU A 58 -5.95 12.06 -0.25
N VAL A 59 -4.66 12.39 -0.03
CA VAL A 59 -4.21 13.80 -0.14
C VAL A 59 -3.92 14.19 -1.59
N ASP A 60 -3.76 13.21 -2.49
CA ASP A 60 -3.69 13.47 -3.91
C ASP A 60 -5.10 13.77 -4.47
N THR A 61 -5.35 15.01 -4.81
CA THR A 61 -6.65 15.45 -5.32
C THR A 61 -7.06 14.79 -6.64
N ARG A 62 -6.10 14.17 -7.35
CA ARG A 62 -6.33 13.42 -8.60
C ARG A 62 -6.83 12.00 -8.35
N MET A 63 -6.79 11.49 -7.10
CA MET A 63 -7.12 10.09 -6.78
C MET A 63 -8.52 9.66 -7.27
N PRO A 64 -9.60 10.46 -7.13
CA PRO A 64 -10.89 10.09 -7.70
C PRO A 64 -10.86 9.88 -9.22
N GLU A 65 -10.11 10.71 -9.94
CA GLU A 65 -9.94 10.58 -11.38
C GLU A 65 -9.12 9.34 -11.76
N ILE A 66 -8.04 9.07 -11.03
CA ILE A 66 -7.20 7.87 -11.22
C ILE A 66 -8.05 6.61 -11.02
N CYS A 67 -8.83 6.52 -9.93
CA CYS A 67 -9.72 5.38 -9.69
C CYS A 67 -10.77 5.22 -10.78
N ARG A 68 -11.40 6.32 -11.20
CA ARG A 68 -12.36 6.33 -12.31
C ARG A 68 -11.73 5.87 -13.63
N TYR A 69 -10.47 6.26 -13.87
CA TYR A 69 -9.74 5.85 -15.08
C TYR A 69 -9.41 4.36 -15.07
N ILE A 70 -8.99 3.81 -13.93
CA ILE A 70 -8.80 2.36 -13.75
C ILE A 70 -10.11 1.60 -14.02
N LYS A 71 -11.23 2.08 -13.47
CA LYS A 71 -12.55 1.44 -13.61
C LYS A 71 -13.19 1.56 -15.00
N GLN A 72 -12.52 2.20 -15.97
CA GLN A 72 -12.89 2.04 -17.39
C GLN A 72 -12.59 0.61 -17.89
N ASP A 73 -11.74 -0.15 -17.19
CA ASP A 73 -11.59 -1.58 -17.36
C ASP A 73 -12.53 -2.31 -16.39
N PRO A 74 -13.61 -2.98 -16.86
CA PRO A 74 -14.57 -3.65 -15.98
C PRO A 74 -13.98 -4.85 -15.26
N THR A 75 -12.80 -5.35 -15.67
CA THR A 75 -12.11 -6.46 -15.01
C THR A 75 -11.17 -6.00 -13.90
N ALA A 76 -10.89 -4.69 -13.82
CA ALA A 76 -9.97 -4.13 -12.84
C ALA A 76 -10.61 -4.03 -11.45
N ILE A 77 -9.81 -4.30 -10.44
CA ILE A 77 -10.12 -4.09 -9.03
C ILE A 77 -9.29 -2.90 -8.54
N VAL A 78 -9.89 -1.99 -7.78
CA VAL A 78 -9.21 -0.86 -7.15
C VAL A 78 -9.16 -1.08 -5.64
N GLU A 79 -7.94 -1.17 -5.11
CA GLU A 79 -7.67 -1.30 -3.68
C GLU A 79 -6.92 -0.05 -3.18
N ILE A 80 -7.48 0.63 -2.16
CA ILE A 80 -6.90 1.83 -1.52
C ILE A 80 -6.50 1.50 -0.09
N HIS A 81 -5.27 1.89 0.31
CA HIS A 81 -4.85 1.95 1.70
C HIS A 81 -4.75 3.41 2.13
N SER A 82 -5.40 3.76 3.23
CA SER A 82 -5.47 5.15 3.71
C SER A 82 -5.41 5.22 5.24
N ASN A 83 -4.88 6.32 5.76
CA ASN A 83 -4.97 6.63 7.19
C ASN A 83 -6.36 7.12 7.62
N GLY A 84 -7.27 7.33 6.69
CA GLY A 84 -8.68 7.66 6.92
C GLY A 84 -8.99 9.13 7.22
N GLU A 85 -8.01 9.94 7.64
CA GLU A 85 -8.30 11.35 7.94
C GLU A 85 -8.75 12.15 6.70
N PRO A 86 -8.14 11.99 5.50
CA PRO A 86 -8.59 12.68 4.29
C PRO A 86 -9.87 12.11 3.67
N MET A 87 -10.44 11.01 4.20
CA MET A 87 -11.70 10.42 3.75
C MET A 87 -12.89 11.29 4.19
N THR A 88 -12.89 12.56 3.82
CA THR A 88 -14.01 13.48 4.05
C THR A 88 -15.28 13.02 3.32
N ALA A 89 -16.45 13.56 3.69
CA ALA A 89 -17.70 13.25 2.97
C ALA A 89 -17.62 13.57 1.47
N LYS A 90 -16.88 14.63 1.09
CA LYS A 90 -16.64 14.98 -0.30
C LYS A 90 -15.74 13.95 -1.00
N MET A 91 -14.65 13.50 -0.34
CA MET A 91 -13.78 12.48 -0.88
C MET A 91 -14.53 11.16 -1.05
N GLU A 92 -15.31 10.75 -0.04
CA GLU A 92 -16.16 9.56 -0.10
C GLU A 92 -17.08 9.56 -1.31
N LEU A 93 -17.85 10.63 -1.55
CA LEU A 93 -18.75 10.76 -2.70
C LEU A 93 -18.02 10.62 -4.04
N ASN A 94 -16.78 11.09 -4.11
CA ASN A 94 -16.01 11.09 -5.35
C ASN A 94 -15.27 9.77 -5.61
N ILE A 95 -14.95 8.97 -4.57
CA ILE A 95 -14.11 7.78 -4.73
C ILE A 95 -14.91 6.47 -4.56
N ALA A 96 -15.94 6.43 -3.70
CA ALA A 96 -16.67 5.21 -3.40
C ALA A 96 -17.26 4.50 -4.64
N PRO A 97 -17.70 5.20 -5.71
CA PRO A 97 -18.19 4.53 -6.92
C PRO A 97 -17.10 3.76 -7.69
N TYR A 98 -15.82 3.98 -7.39
CA TYR A 98 -14.69 3.49 -8.18
C TYR A 98 -13.71 2.63 -7.38
N VAL A 99 -13.99 2.33 -6.10
CA VAL A 99 -13.15 1.48 -5.26
C VAL A 99 -13.88 0.21 -4.87
N ASP A 100 -13.16 -0.91 -4.92
CA ASP A 100 -13.70 -2.22 -4.55
C ASP A 100 -13.23 -2.64 -3.15
N ILE A 101 -12.05 -2.18 -2.76
CA ILE A 101 -11.37 -2.57 -1.52
C ILE A 101 -10.79 -1.32 -0.86
N VAL A 102 -11.05 -1.15 0.44
CA VAL A 102 -10.43 -0.08 1.24
C VAL A 102 -9.86 -0.66 2.54
N ARG A 103 -8.58 -0.36 2.78
CA ARG A 103 -7.89 -0.74 4.01
C ARG A 103 -7.53 0.53 4.77
N PHE A 104 -8.18 0.74 5.90
CA PHE A 104 -7.86 1.87 6.78
C PHE A 104 -6.80 1.49 7.79
N SER A 105 -5.75 2.29 7.86
CA SER A 105 -4.68 2.13 8.84
C SER A 105 -4.94 3.03 10.04
N VAL A 106 -5.41 2.44 11.17
CA VAL A 106 -5.85 3.15 12.38
C VAL A 106 -5.12 2.55 13.58
N ASP A 107 -3.92 3.07 13.88
CA ASP A 107 -3.01 2.47 14.86
C ASP A 107 -3.14 3.13 16.24
N GLY A 108 -4.18 2.76 16.95
CA GLY A 108 -4.48 3.19 18.31
C GLY A 108 -5.99 3.31 18.54
N PHE A 109 -6.46 2.91 19.72
CA PHE A 109 -7.87 3.00 20.10
C PHE A 109 -8.15 4.24 20.97
N THR A 110 -7.15 4.71 21.70
CA THR A 110 -7.26 5.98 22.45
C THR A 110 -6.71 7.15 21.62
N GLU A 111 -7.26 8.35 21.86
CA GLU A 111 -6.76 9.57 21.21
C GLU A 111 -5.28 9.80 21.47
N LYS A 112 -4.81 9.51 22.69
CA LYS A 112 -3.41 9.64 23.06
C LYS A 112 -2.52 8.75 22.19
N THR A 113 -2.77 7.44 22.20
CA THR A 113 -1.97 6.46 21.45
C THR A 113 -2.01 6.75 19.95
N PHE A 114 -3.20 7.01 19.41
CA PHE A 114 -3.36 7.30 17.99
C PHE A 114 -2.56 8.54 17.56
N ASN A 115 -2.66 9.64 18.33
CA ASN A 115 -1.94 10.88 18.01
C ASN A 115 -0.42 10.71 18.15
N GLU A 116 0.05 9.95 19.14
CA GLU A 116 1.47 9.64 19.33
C GLU A 116 2.02 8.77 18.19
N VAL A 117 1.22 7.81 17.70
CA VAL A 117 1.64 6.89 16.63
C VAL A 117 1.55 7.53 15.25
N ARG A 118 0.45 8.22 14.95
CA ARG A 118 0.12 8.71 13.60
C ARG A 118 0.36 10.20 13.39
N GLY A 119 0.34 11.02 14.44
CA GLY A 119 0.51 12.47 14.35
C GLY A 119 -0.63 13.19 13.62
N ILE A 120 -1.82 12.60 13.53
CA ILE A 120 -3.03 13.16 12.92
C ILE A 120 -4.20 13.09 13.88
N LYS A 121 -5.34 13.74 13.54
CA LYS A 121 -6.46 13.91 14.46
C LYS A 121 -7.29 12.63 14.60
N PHE A 122 -7.26 12.03 15.77
CA PHE A 122 -8.05 10.85 16.15
C PHE A 122 -9.54 10.99 15.78
N LYS A 123 -10.19 12.06 16.25
CA LYS A 123 -11.63 12.26 16.03
C LYS A 123 -11.99 12.30 14.54
N ASN A 124 -11.22 13.01 13.73
CA ASN A 124 -11.48 13.12 12.30
C ASN A 124 -11.38 11.75 11.61
N THR A 125 -10.33 10.99 11.94
CA THR A 125 -10.14 9.65 11.38
C THR A 125 -11.28 8.72 11.76
N TYR A 126 -11.61 8.62 13.05
CA TYR A 126 -12.66 7.73 13.53
C TYR A 126 -14.04 8.09 12.97
N ASP A 127 -14.39 9.38 12.92
CA ASP A 127 -15.66 9.84 12.34
C ASP A 127 -15.74 9.52 10.83
N ASN A 128 -14.66 9.79 10.08
CA ASN A 128 -14.61 9.55 8.64
C ASN A 128 -14.67 8.07 8.31
N VAL A 129 -13.88 7.24 8.99
CA VAL A 129 -13.85 5.78 8.77
C VAL A 129 -15.21 5.16 9.14
N THR A 130 -15.79 5.56 10.29
CA THR A 130 -17.11 5.09 10.71
C THR A 130 -18.20 5.43 9.70
N ARG A 131 -18.21 6.67 9.21
CA ARG A 131 -19.15 7.11 8.17
C ARG A 131 -18.98 6.30 6.89
N PHE A 132 -17.73 6.14 6.42
CA PHE A 132 -17.44 5.40 5.20
C PHE A 132 -17.91 3.95 5.29
N ILE A 133 -17.65 3.26 6.41
CA ILE A 133 -18.09 1.87 6.62
C ILE A 133 -19.61 1.75 6.55
N LYS A 134 -20.33 2.67 7.21
CA LYS A 134 -21.82 2.64 7.26
C LYS A 134 -22.45 2.91 5.92
N ASN A 135 -21.88 3.83 5.14
CA ASN A 135 -22.46 4.25 3.86
C ASN A 135 -22.13 3.29 2.71
N ASN A 136 -21.10 2.46 2.84
CA ASN A 136 -20.58 1.65 1.73
C ASN A 136 -20.56 0.14 2.06
N PRO A 137 -21.75 -0.50 2.22
CA PRO A 137 -21.84 -1.90 2.65
C PRO A 137 -21.26 -2.90 1.64
N ASN A 138 -21.18 -2.53 0.37
CA ASN A 138 -20.72 -3.40 -0.73
C ASN A 138 -19.21 -3.34 -0.98
N ILE A 139 -18.50 -2.37 -0.39
CA ILE A 139 -17.05 -2.27 -0.50
C ILE A 139 -16.41 -3.24 0.52
N ASP A 140 -15.38 -3.97 0.11
CA ASP A 140 -14.58 -4.76 1.05
C ASP A 140 -13.72 -3.83 1.91
N ILE A 141 -14.05 -3.70 3.19
CA ILE A 141 -13.40 -2.76 4.11
C ILE A 141 -12.72 -3.52 5.24
N GLN A 142 -11.47 -3.15 5.51
CA GLN A 142 -10.77 -3.53 6.72
C GLN A 142 -10.25 -2.30 7.45
N VAL A 143 -10.32 -2.34 8.77
CA VAL A 143 -9.67 -1.35 9.65
C VAL A 143 -8.55 -2.08 10.37
N ARG A 144 -7.32 -1.63 10.15
CA ARG A 144 -6.10 -2.30 10.60
C ARG A 144 -5.39 -1.49 11.67
N MET A 145 -4.92 -2.18 12.67
CA MET A 145 -4.03 -1.67 13.69
C MET A 145 -2.77 -2.52 13.71
N ILE A 146 -1.61 -1.88 13.67
CA ILE A 146 -0.33 -2.56 13.83
C ILE A 146 -0.12 -2.87 15.32
N ASN A 147 0.34 -4.08 15.61
CA ASN A 147 0.76 -4.48 16.95
C ASN A 147 2.08 -3.76 17.28
N LEU A 148 1.96 -2.60 17.91
CA LEU A 148 3.09 -1.76 18.32
C LEU A 148 3.34 -1.93 19.83
N PRO A 149 4.59 -1.81 20.29
CA PRO A 149 4.89 -1.82 21.73
C PRO A 149 4.04 -0.79 22.49
N GLY A 150 3.33 -1.23 23.52
CA GLY A 150 2.47 -0.40 24.36
C GLY A 150 1.02 -0.24 23.86
N THR A 151 0.65 -0.87 22.72
CA THR A 151 -0.73 -0.84 22.20
C THR A 151 -1.53 -2.11 22.52
N GLU A 152 -0.92 -3.11 23.16
CA GLU A 152 -1.48 -4.45 23.35
C GLU A 152 -2.81 -4.41 24.12
N LEU A 153 -2.93 -3.50 25.13
CA LEU A 153 -4.14 -3.36 25.93
C LEU A 153 -5.30 -2.73 25.15
N GLU A 154 -5.02 -2.01 24.06
CA GLU A 154 -6.04 -1.35 23.24
C GLU A 154 -6.60 -2.25 22.13
N GLN A 155 -5.95 -3.36 21.82
CA GLN A 155 -6.32 -4.23 20.69
C GLN A 155 -7.72 -4.85 20.85
N VAL A 156 -8.08 -5.26 22.04
CA VAL A 156 -9.39 -5.87 22.31
C VAL A 156 -10.51 -4.83 22.08
N ASP A 157 -10.33 -3.62 22.60
CA ASP A 157 -11.30 -2.54 22.46
C ASP A 157 -11.38 -2.07 21.01
N PHE A 158 -10.26 -1.99 20.30
CA PHE A 158 -10.19 -1.71 18.87
C PHE A 158 -10.99 -2.73 18.04
N ILE A 159 -10.76 -4.02 18.26
CA ILE A 159 -11.47 -5.10 17.57
C ILE A 159 -12.97 -5.02 17.86
N ASN A 160 -13.35 -4.87 19.13
CA ASN A 160 -14.75 -4.80 19.54
C ASN A 160 -15.46 -3.59 18.92
N TYR A 161 -14.83 -2.42 18.96
CA TYR A 161 -15.41 -1.18 18.42
C TYR A 161 -15.71 -1.31 16.92
N TRP A 162 -14.72 -1.69 16.11
CA TRP A 162 -14.88 -1.75 14.66
C TRP A 162 -15.79 -2.90 14.23
N ASN A 163 -15.71 -4.05 14.89
CA ASN A 163 -16.59 -5.20 14.60
C ASN A 163 -18.04 -4.96 15.02
N ASN A 164 -18.32 -4.07 15.98
CA ASN A 164 -19.67 -3.62 16.26
C ASN A 164 -20.25 -2.74 15.16
N ILE A 165 -19.42 -2.01 14.42
CA ILE A 165 -19.87 -1.22 13.26
C ILE A 165 -20.07 -2.14 12.05
N ARG A 166 -19.13 -3.02 11.77
CA ARG A 166 -19.19 -4.00 10.69
C ARG A 166 -18.46 -5.29 11.11
N PRO A 167 -19.18 -6.40 11.30
CA PRO A 167 -18.57 -7.67 11.72
C PRO A 167 -17.42 -8.11 10.81
N GLY A 168 -16.28 -8.44 11.40
CA GLY A 168 -15.09 -8.94 10.69
C GLY A 168 -14.23 -7.88 10.00
N CYS A 169 -14.52 -6.58 10.15
CA CYS A 169 -13.71 -5.57 9.50
C CYS A 169 -12.42 -5.19 10.26
N ALA A 170 -12.33 -5.48 11.56
CA ALA A 170 -11.15 -5.16 12.36
C ALA A 170 -10.04 -6.22 12.21
N GLN A 171 -8.80 -5.77 12.08
CA GLN A 171 -7.63 -6.64 11.98
C GLN A 171 -6.44 -6.06 12.75
N ILE A 172 -5.78 -6.90 13.55
CA ILE A 172 -4.45 -6.60 14.08
C ILE A 172 -3.40 -7.19 13.13
N THR A 173 -2.39 -6.40 12.79
CA THR A 173 -1.28 -6.80 11.91
C THR A 173 0.04 -6.62 12.63
N GLU A 174 1.03 -7.45 12.32
CA GLU A 174 2.35 -7.31 12.91
C GLU A 174 3.13 -6.16 12.27
N LEU A 175 3.97 -5.51 13.10
CA LEU A 175 5.00 -4.63 12.59
C LEU A 175 6.12 -5.49 12.01
N TYR A 176 6.34 -5.39 10.72
CA TYR A 176 7.50 -6.04 10.12
C TYR A 176 8.72 -5.16 10.27
N ASP A 177 9.83 -5.76 10.69
CA ASP A 177 11.13 -5.10 10.66
C ASP A 177 11.45 -4.67 9.24
N HIS A 178 11.70 -3.39 9.10
CA HIS A 178 12.00 -2.84 7.80
C HIS A 178 13.43 -3.21 7.38
N PRO A 179 13.63 -3.83 6.20
CA PRO A 179 14.95 -4.35 5.78
C PRO A 179 16.05 -3.29 5.71
N TRP A 180 15.72 -2.01 5.77
CA TRP A 180 16.72 -0.92 5.74
C TRP A 180 17.21 -0.49 7.12
N GLU A 181 16.52 -0.84 8.21
CA GLU A 181 16.86 -0.40 9.57
C GLU A 181 17.48 -1.51 10.42
N THR A 182 17.10 -2.75 10.22
CA THR A 182 17.52 -3.87 11.06
C THR A 182 18.32 -4.89 10.28
N GLN A 183 19.41 -5.39 10.90
CA GLN A 183 20.13 -6.58 10.44
C GLN A 183 19.50 -7.80 11.12
N THR A 184 18.34 -8.21 10.66
CA THR A 184 17.77 -9.50 11.06
C THR A 184 18.33 -10.62 10.19
N GLU A 185 18.46 -11.82 10.76
CA GLU A 185 18.85 -12.99 9.96
C GLU A 185 17.78 -13.26 8.92
N SER A 186 18.19 -13.36 7.66
CA SER A 186 17.30 -13.67 6.55
C SER A 186 16.67 -15.04 6.73
N LEU A 187 15.33 -15.10 6.59
CA LEU A 187 14.64 -16.37 6.51
C LEU A 187 14.95 -17.04 5.17
N GLN A 188 15.38 -18.31 5.21
CA GLN A 188 15.54 -19.15 4.02
C GLN A 188 14.17 -19.59 3.53
N ALA A 189 13.41 -18.68 2.93
CA ALA A 189 12.04 -18.92 2.46
C ALA A 189 11.76 -18.20 1.13
N SER A 190 10.86 -18.73 0.32
CA SER A 190 10.34 -18.05 -0.85
C SER A 190 9.56 -16.78 -0.47
N CYS A 191 9.37 -15.87 -1.41
CA CYS A 191 8.58 -14.65 -1.22
C CYS A 191 7.52 -14.53 -2.31
N LYS A 192 6.26 -14.78 -1.99
CA LYS A 192 5.14 -14.69 -2.95
C LYS A 192 4.88 -13.26 -3.42
N LYS A 193 5.28 -12.26 -2.65
CA LYS A 193 5.09 -10.86 -3.02
C LYS A 193 5.70 -10.55 -4.39
N VAL A 194 6.90 -11.05 -4.63
CA VAL A 194 7.63 -10.83 -5.88
C VAL A 194 7.08 -11.62 -7.07
N THR A 195 6.35 -12.70 -6.81
CA THR A 195 5.72 -13.52 -7.86
C THR A 195 4.33 -13.03 -8.26
N ASP A 196 3.68 -12.27 -7.40
CA ASP A 196 2.29 -11.86 -7.60
C ASP A 196 2.11 -10.34 -7.75
N GLU A 197 3.07 -9.52 -7.29
CA GLU A 197 2.91 -8.06 -7.19
C GLU A 197 4.01 -7.30 -7.93
N ALA A 198 3.63 -6.29 -8.70
CA ALA A 198 4.53 -5.32 -9.33
C ALA A 198 4.50 -4.00 -8.54
N PHE A 199 5.67 -3.36 -8.38
CA PHE A 199 5.81 -2.13 -7.60
C PHE A 199 6.43 -1.02 -8.44
N VAL A 200 5.67 0.03 -8.71
CA VAL A 200 6.10 1.21 -9.44
C VAL A 200 6.21 2.38 -8.48
N PHE A 201 7.42 2.90 -8.33
CA PHE A 201 7.72 4.05 -7.47
C PHE A 201 7.46 5.36 -8.21
N ILE A 202 7.51 6.46 -7.46
CA ILE A 202 7.13 7.81 -7.91
C ILE A 202 7.82 8.27 -9.20
N ASP A 203 9.03 7.78 -9.45
CA ASP A 203 9.85 8.12 -10.63
C ASP A 203 9.59 7.20 -11.85
N GLY A 204 8.61 6.29 -11.76
CA GLY A 204 8.34 5.31 -12.80
C GLY A 204 9.24 4.06 -12.78
N THR A 205 10.22 4.02 -11.88
CA THR A 205 11.07 2.84 -11.73
C THR A 205 10.31 1.72 -11.02
N MET A 206 10.36 0.53 -11.58
CA MET A 206 9.91 -0.67 -10.90
C MET A 206 11.02 -1.23 -10.03
N TYR A 207 10.66 -1.53 -8.77
CA TYR A 207 11.54 -2.16 -7.80
C TYR A 207 11.04 -3.55 -7.42
N LEU A 208 11.95 -4.38 -6.91
CA LEU A 208 11.64 -5.75 -6.52
C LEU A 208 10.59 -5.84 -5.41
N CYS A 209 10.57 -4.87 -4.50
CA CYS A 209 9.75 -4.89 -3.29
C CYS A 209 9.25 -3.49 -2.95
N PRO A 210 8.02 -3.32 -2.40
CA PRO A 210 7.51 -2.01 -1.99
C PRO A 210 8.29 -1.39 -0.82
N TRP A 211 9.11 -2.19 -0.13
CA TRP A 211 9.98 -1.74 0.97
C TRP A 211 11.40 -1.38 0.53
N ASP A 212 11.66 -1.35 -0.79
CA ASP A 212 12.96 -0.93 -1.31
C ASP A 212 13.11 0.60 -1.37
N PHE A 213 12.85 1.27 -0.24
CA PHE A 213 13.00 2.73 -0.15
C PHE A 213 14.45 3.20 -0.33
N GLY A 214 15.41 2.31 -0.11
CA GLY A 214 16.82 2.55 -0.43
C GLY A 214 17.13 2.46 -1.93
N LYS A 215 16.14 2.11 -2.76
CA LYS A 215 16.25 2.01 -4.23
C LYS A 215 17.40 1.10 -4.69
N ARG A 216 17.59 -0.03 -4.01
CA ARG A 216 18.76 -0.93 -4.20
C ARG A 216 18.53 -1.96 -5.30
N ASN A 217 17.30 -2.43 -5.48
CA ASN A 217 16.95 -3.51 -6.39
C ASN A 217 15.98 -3.04 -7.48
N PRO A 218 16.36 -2.04 -8.32
CA PRO A 218 15.56 -1.64 -9.46
C PRO A 218 15.52 -2.76 -10.47
N VAL A 219 14.34 -3.06 -11.02
CA VAL A 219 14.16 -4.10 -12.05
C VAL A 219 13.93 -3.51 -13.44
N GLY A 220 13.58 -2.23 -13.53
CA GLY A 220 13.45 -1.51 -14.79
C GLY A 220 12.76 -0.17 -14.61
N LEU A 221 12.83 0.68 -15.65
CA LEU A 221 12.17 1.98 -15.73
C LEU A 221 11.06 1.91 -16.77
N ILE A 222 9.86 2.34 -16.39
CA ILE A 222 8.75 2.52 -17.31
C ILE A 222 8.96 3.85 -18.05
N ASP A 223 9.02 3.77 -19.36
CA ASP A 223 9.14 4.92 -20.25
C ASP A 223 8.20 4.79 -21.45
N TYR A 224 8.36 5.65 -22.46
CA TYR A 224 7.53 5.62 -23.65
C TYR A 224 7.54 4.25 -24.37
N ASN A 225 8.67 3.55 -24.36
CA ASN A 225 8.89 2.30 -25.11
C ASN A 225 8.77 1.06 -24.22
N THR A 226 8.83 1.19 -22.92
CA THR A 226 8.92 0.09 -21.94
C THR A 226 7.73 0.11 -21.00
N SER A 227 6.94 -0.96 -21.01
CA SER A 227 5.80 -1.13 -20.11
C SER A 227 6.15 -1.87 -18.82
N ALA A 228 5.28 -1.79 -17.81
CA ALA A 228 5.39 -2.63 -16.62
C ALA A 228 5.37 -4.12 -16.94
N VAL A 229 4.70 -4.52 -18.02
CA VAL A 229 4.62 -5.91 -18.48
C VAL A 229 5.97 -6.36 -19.06
N ASP A 230 6.64 -5.51 -19.84
CA ASP A 230 7.97 -5.82 -20.40
C ASP A 230 8.98 -6.00 -19.28
N ILE A 231 8.96 -5.11 -18.27
CA ILE A 231 9.84 -5.19 -17.11
C ILE A 231 9.56 -6.46 -16.30
N TRP A 232 8.28 -6.82 -16.11
CA TRP A 232 7.91 -8.02 -15.37
C TRP A 232 8.51 -9.29 -15.95
N TYR A 233 8.68 -9.36 -17.28
CA TYR A 233 9.23 -10.51 -17.98
C TYR A 233 10.70 -10.36 -18.37
N ASN A 234 11.37 -9.27 -17.99
CA ASN A 234 12.78 -9.09 -18.30
C ASN A 234 13.68 -10.10 -17.54
N GLU A 235 14.92 -10.23 -18.00
CA GLU A 235 15.90 -11.16 -17.45
C GLU A 235 16.18 -10.89 -15.98
N LYS A 236 16.42 -9.63 -15.62
CA LYS A 236 16.75 -9.22 -14.24
C LYS A 236 15.65 -9.58 -13.22
N TYR A 237 14.38 -9.33 -13.56
CA TYR A 237 13.29 -9.67 -12.66
C TYR A 237 13.09 -11.20 -12.59
N SER A 238 13.37 -11.92 -13.68
CA SER A 238 13.32 -13.37 -13.73
C SER A 238 14.41 -14.02 -12.86
N GLU A 239 15.62 -13.46 -12.85
CA GLU A 239 16.70 -13.90 -11.97
C GLU A 239 16.33 -13.75 -10.49
N TYR A 240 15.78 -12.60 -10.07
CA TYR A 240 15.33 -12.40 -8.70
C TYR A 240 14.25 -13.42 -8.29
N ARG A 241 13.28 -13.70 -9.16
CA ARG A 241 12.26 -14.71 -8.88
C ARG A 241 12.87 -16.11 -8.70
N GLN A 242 13.81 -16.49 -9.56
CA GLN A 242 14.50 -17.77 -9.44
C GLN A 242 15.27 -17.89 -8.14
N LEU A 243 15.97 -16.84 -7.71
CA LEU A 243 16.66 -16.81 -6.42
C LEU A 243 15.70 -16.98 -5.25
N LEU A 244 14.56 -16.28 -5.28
CA LEU A 244 13.56 -16.33 -4.22
C LEU A 244 12.82 -17.69 -4.20
N ASP A 245 12.50 -18.25 -5.35
CA ASP A 245 11.88 -19.58 -5.47
C ASP A 245 12.83 -20.68 -4.96
N ALA A 246 14.14 -20.49 -5.16
CA ALA A 246 15.17 -21.37 -4.61
C ALA A 246 15.48 -21.14 -3.12
N GLY A 247 14.78 -20.21 -2.43
CA GLY A 247 15.02 -19.86 -1.04
C GLY A 247 16.30 -19.06 -0.79
N LYS A 248 16.93 -18.54 -1.82
CA LYS A 248 18.22 -17.82 -1.76
C LYS A 248 18.02 -16.32 -1.51
N ARG A 249 17.29 -15.95 -0.48
CA ARG A 249 17.09 -14.53 -0.10
C ARG A 249 18.39 -13.81 0.22
N CYS A 250 19.35 -14.50 0.81
CA CYS A 250 20.63 -13.93 1.18
C CYS A 250 21.47 -13.42 0.00
N ASP A 251 21.17 -13.88 -1.22
CA ASP A 251 21.86 -13.45 -2.44
C ASP A 251 21.28 -12.13 -3.01
N ILE A 252 20.24 -11.60 -2.40
CA ILE A 252 19.59 -10.32 -2.79
C ILE A 252 19.73 -9.34 -1.63
N ASP A 253 20.40 -8.20 -1.85
CA ASP A 253 20.76 -7.25 -0.79
C ASP A 253 19.59 -6.87 0.12
N LEU A 254 18.44 -6.45 -0.44
CA LEU A 254 17.25 -6.11 0.33
C LEU A 254 16.70 -7.32 1.10
N CYS A 255 16.61 -8.47 0.44
CA CYS A 255 15.97 -9.66 0.99
C CYS A 255 16.85 -10.36 2.03
N SER A 256 18.17 -10.14 1.97
CA SER A 256 19.15 -10.68 2.96
C SER A 256 18.92 -10.19 4.39
N ARG A 257 18.13 -9.12 4.54
CA ARG A 257 17.80 -8.49 5.83
C ARG A 257 16.32 -8.57 6.16
N CYS A 258 15.54 -9.31 5.38
CA CYS A 258 14.08 -9.34 5.50
C CYS A 258 13.61 -10.54 6.32
N SER A 259 12.89 -10.28 7.42
CA SER A 259 12.23 -11.29 8.27
C SER A 259 10.80 -11.62 7.86
N ALA A 260 10.24 -10.91 6.88
CA ALA A 260 8.85 -11.08 6.48
C ALA A 260 8.61 -12.40 5.72
N VAL A 261 7.51 -13.06 6.03
CA VAL A 261 6.99 -14.24 5.32
C VAL A 261 5.69 -13.83 4.64
N PHE A 262 5.61 -14.01 3.30
CA PHE A 262 4.43 -13.70 2.49
C PHE A 262 3.96 -14.90 1.68
#